data_105ff7b92599295168c68c77e484b04d
#
_entry.id   105ff7b92599295168c68c77e484b04d
#
_cell.length_a   1.000
_cell.length_b   1.000
_cell.length_c   1.000
_cell.angle_alpha   90.00
_cell.angle_beta   90.00
_cell.angle_gamma   90.00
#
_symmetry.space_group_name_H-M   'P 1'
#
loop_
_entity.id
_entity.type
_entity.pdbx_description
1 polymer ?
#
loop_
_entity_poly.entity_id
_entity_poly.type
_entity_poly.pdbx_seq_one_letter_code
_entity_poly.pdbx_strand_id
1 'polypeptide(L)'
;MLKFTVIAGLNDKDTKQQEITTEKAIEKIVDVLYLAKVEGATLTEVKGLYIHEDGTAVFENSIKIELLFITEETAKNICKDLKIELNQEAVVLEVTELNSDLI
;
A
#
# COMPACT_ATOMS: atom_id res chain seq x y z
N MET A 1 14.86 14.91 3.31
CA MET A 1 14.04 14.26 2.27
C MET A 1 12.81 13.60 2.88
N LEU A 2 11.82 13.33 2.08
CA LEU A 2 10.60 12.66 2.54
C LEU A 2 10.60 11.20 2.12
N LYS A 3 10.17 10.33 3.04
CA LYS A 3 9.82 8.95 2.75
C LYS A 3 8.30 8.83 2.79
N PHE A 4 7.74 8.20 1.78
CA PHE A 4 6.31 7.92 1.72
C PHE A 4 6.11 6.43 1.97
N THR A 5 5.25 6.11 2.92
CA THR A 5 4.90 4.73 3.22
C THR A 5 3.42 4.54 2.93
N VAL A 6 3.13 3.60 2.04
CA VAL A 6 1.76 3.22 1.68
C VAL A 6 1.49 1.84 2.28
N ILE A 7 0.37 1.70 2.96
CA ILE A 7 -0.06 0.40 3.46
C ILE A 7 -1.40 0.08 2.81
N ALA A 8 -1.43 -0.97 2.02
CA ALA A 8 -2.60 -1.41 1.28
C ALA A 8 -3.05 -2.77 1.80
N GLY A 9 -4.28 -2.84 2.31
CA GLY A 9 -4.90 -4.10 2.69
C GLY A 9 -5.31 -4.90 1.47
N LEU A 10 -5.48 -6.20 1.63
CA LEU A 10 -5.83 -7.09 0.54
C LEU A 10 -7.24 -7.68 0.64
N ASN A 11 -7.99 -7.37 1.70
CA ASN A 11 -9.39 -7.75 1.77
C ASN A 11 -10.21 -6.82 0.87
N ASP A 12 -10.98 -7.42 -0.01
CA ASP A 12 -11.86 -6.70 -0.92
C ASP A 12 -12.91 -5.92 -0.11
N LYS A 13 -13.16 -4.65 -0.48
CA LYS A 13 -14.07 -3.79 0.27
C LYS A 13 -15.52 -4.25 0.24
N ASP A 14 -15.91 -5.02 -0.78
CA ASP A 14 -17.29 -5.48 -0.96
C ASP A 14 -17.53 -6.83 -0.30
N THR A 15 -16.61 -7.78 -0.49
CA THR A 15 -16.75 -9.14 0.05
C THR A 15 -16.17 -9.29 1.46
N LYS A 16 -15.31 -8.36 1.88
CA LYS A 16 -14.58 -8.39 3.15
C LYS A 16 -13.61 -9.56 3.27
N GLN A 17 -13.24 -10.17 2.15
CA GLN A 17 -12.31 -11.29 2.08
C GLN A 17 -11.22 -11.00 1.06
N GLN A 18 -10.11 -11.71 1.18
CA GLN A 18 -9.04 -11.60 0.19
C GLN A 18 -9.41 -12.41 -1.05
N GLU A 19 -9.74 -11.71 -2.13
CA GLU A 19 -10.21 -12.31 -3.39
C GLU A 19 -9.09 -12.67 -4.34
N ILE A 20 -7.90 -12.06 -4.18
CA ILE A 20 -6.73 -12.36 -5.01
C ILE A 20 -5.58 -12.81 -4.11
N THR A 21 -4.68 -13.62 -4.67
CA THR A 21 -3.50 -14.04 -3.94
C THR A 21 -2.60 -12.85 -3.62
N THR A 22 -1.80 -12.98 -2.59
CA THR A 22 -0.83 -11.95 -2.23
C THR A 22 0.15 -11.70 -3.38
N GLU A 23 0.56 -12.76 -4.09
CA GLU A 23 1.42 -12.64 -5.27
C GLU A 23 0.77 -11.83 -6.38
N LYS A 24 -0.52 -12.06 -6.64
CA LYS A 24 -1.25 -11.30 -7.65
C LYS A 24 -1.40 -9.84 -7.24
N ALA A 25 -1.64 -9.58 -5.96
CA ALA A 25 -1.69 -8.23 -5.43
C ALA A 25 -0.35 -7.50 -5.62
N ILE A 26 0.75 -8.18 -5.35
CA ILE A 26 2.10 -7.62 -5.57
C ILE A 26 2.31 -7.29 -7.05
N GLU A 27 1.89 -8.16 -7.97
CA GLU A 27 1.96 -7.87 -9.40
C GLU A 27 1.21 -6.59 -9.76
N LYS A 28 0.00 -6.41 -9.24
CA LYS A 28 -0.80 -5.19 -9.46
C LYS A 28 -0.11 -3.95 -8.91
N ILE A 29 0.48 -4.08 -7.71
CA ILE A 29 1.23 -2.99 -7.09
C ILE A 29 2.44 -2.60 -7.96
N VAL A 30 3.20 -3.59 -8.42
CA VAL A 30 4.36 -3.35 -9.28
C VAL A 30 3.95 -2.63 -10.56
N ASP A 31 2.83 -3.03 -11.17
CA ASP A 31 2.33 -2.36 -12.37
C ASP A 31 2.00 -0.89 -12.10
N VAL A 32 1.35 -0.59 -10.98
CA VAL A 32 1.04 0.80 -10.57
C VAL A 32 2.32 1.60 -10.40
N LEU A 33 3.30 1.04 -9.70
CA LEU A 33 4.58 1.72 -9.45
C LEU A 33 5.36 1.94 -10.75
N TYR A 34 5.35 0.96 -11.65
CA TYR A 34 6.00 1.07 -12.95
C TYR A 34 5.39 2.20 -13.79
N LEU A 35 4.06 2.26 -13.86
CA LEU A 35 3.36 3.31 -14.60
C LEU A 35 3.57 4.69 -13.99
N ALA A 36 3.76 4.77 -12.68
CA ALA A 36 4.08 6.02 -11.99
C ALA A 36 5.56 6.43 -12.12
N LYS A 37 6.36 5.63 -12.82
CA LYS A 37 7.79 5.85 -13.04
C LYS A 37 8.60 5.88 -11.75
N VAL A 38 8.21 5.08 -10.78
CA VAL A 38 8.97 4.91 -9.54
C VAL A 38 10.23 4.11 -9.87
N GLU A 39 11.38 4.63 -9.46
CA GLU A 39 12.67 3.99 -9.74
C GLU A 39 13.01 2.88 -8.75
N GLY A 40 12.45 2.95 -7.55
CA GLY A 40 12.69 1.91 -6.56
C GLY A 40 11.68 1.97 -5.43
N ALA A 41 11.39 0.82 -4.87
CA ALA A 41 10.47 0.69 -3.74
C ALA A 41 10.85 -0.54 -2.90
N THR A 42 10.51 -0.49 -1.64
CA THR A 42 10.62 -1.66 -0.77
C THR A 42 9.22 -2.14 -0.42
N LEU A 43 8.94 -3.40 -0.71
CA LEU A 43 7.65 -4.02 -0.41
C LEU A 43 7.83 -5.04 0.70
N THR A 44 6.95 -4.96 1.70
CA THR A 44 6.96 -5.88 2.83
C THR A 44 5.56 -6.44 3.04
N GLU A 45 5.44 -7.75 3.15
CA GLU A 45 4.18 -8.37 3.53
C GLU A 45 4.00 -8.21 5.04
N VAL A 46 2.85 -7.67 5.43
CA VAL A 46 2.53 -7.41 6.84
C VAL A 46 1.11 -7.86 7.14
N LYS A 47 0.79 -7.97 8.44
CA LYS A 47 -0.56 -8.27 8.90
C LYS A 47 -1.16 -7.02 9.50
N GLY A 48 -2.34 -6.63 9.00
CA GLY A 48 -3.15 -5.62 9.65
C GLY A 48 -4.09 -6.25 10.66
N LEU A 49 -4.40 -5.52 11.69
CA LEU A 49 -5.40 -5.92 12.69
C LEU A 49 -6.31 -4.72 12.94
N TYR A 50 -7.61 -4.96 12.92
CA TYR A 50 -8.56 -3.98 13.43
C TYR A 50 -9.70 -4.67 14.16
N ILE A 51 -10.29 -3.93 15.06
CA ILE A 51 -11.37 -4.41 15.91
C ILE A 51 -12.66 -3.73 15.47
N HIS A 52 -13.66 -4.51 15.10
CA HIS A 52 -14.99 -3.99 14.78
C HIS A 52 -15.71 -3.50 16.04
N GLU A 53 -16.76 -2.73 15.85
CA GLU A 53 -17.58 -2.19 16.96
C GLU A 53 -18.13 -3.30 17.88
N ASP A 54 -18.41 -4.47 17.31
CA ASP A 54 -18.93 -5.61 18.08
C ASP A 54 -17.83 -6.37 18.84
N GLY A 55 -16.58 -5.91 18.79
CA GLY A 55 -15.45 -6.52 19.46
C GLY A 55 -14.75 -7.61 18.64
N THR A 56 -15.22 -7.89 17.43
CA THR A 56 -14.60 -8.91 16.56
C THR A 56 -13.26 -8.39 16.01
N ALA A 57 -12.21 -9.18 16.21
CA ALA A 57 -10.89 -8.88 15.64
C ALA A 57 -10.81 -9.42 14.22
N VAL A 58 -10.33 -8.59 13.29
CA VAL A 58 -10.12 -8.97 11.90
C VAL A 58 -8.65 -8.78 11.55
N PHE A 59 -8.05 -9.85 11.03
CA PHE A 59 -6.70 -9.82 10.47
C PHE A 59 -6.79 -9.72 8.96
N GLU A 60 -5.91 -8.93 8.40
CA GLU A 60 -5.85 -8.70 6.96
C GLU A 60 -4.42 -8.78 6.49
N ASN A 61 -4.17 -9.56 5.42
CA ASN A 61 -2.89 -9.49 4.74
C ASN A 61 -2.78 -8.10 4.10
N SER A 62 -1.63 -7.48 4.25
CA SER A 62 -1.39 -6.14 3.73
C SER A 62 0.01 -6.06 3.14
N ILE A 63 0.20 -5.09 2.25
CA ILE A 63 1.51 -4.80 1.68
C ILE A 63 1.91 -3.39 2.12
N LYS A 64 3.08 -3.30 2.72
CA LYS A 64 3.71 -2.04 3.08
C LYS A 64 4.68 -1.67 1.98
N ILE A 65 4.51 -0.49 1.40
CA ILE A 65 5.31 0.00 0.27
C ILE A 65 6.04 1.25 0.74
N GLU A 66 7.38 1.20 0.73
CA GLU A 66 8.19 2.33 1.12
C GLU A 66 8.82 2.95 -0.12
N LEU A 67 8.60 4.26 -0.28
CA LEU A 67 8.96 5.01 -1.47
C LEU A 67 9.86 6.19 -1.10
N LEU A 68 10.99 6.32 -1.79
CA LEU A 68 11.90 7.46 -1.66
C LEU A 68 12.04 8.14 -3.03
N PHE A 69 12.46 9.40 -3.01
CA PHE A 69 12.79 10.16 -4.23
C PHE A 69 11.60 10.34 -5.18
N ILE A 70 10.40 10.45 -4.62
CA ILE A 70 9.19 10.81 -5.36
C ILE A 70 8.54 12.05 -4.73
N THR A 71 7.63 12.69 -5.48
CA THR A 71 6.86 13.81 -4.96
C THR A 71 5.66 13.33 -4.17
N GLU A 72 5.13 14.19 -3.29
CA GLU A 72 3.90 13.88 -2.57
C GLU A 72 2.72 13.67 -3.53
N GLU A 73 2.66 14.44 -4.61
CA GLU A 73 1.63 14.28 -5.64
C GLU A 73 1.67 12.89 -6.25
N THR A 74 2.86 12.41 -6.61
CA THR A 74 3.04 11.06 -7.13
C THR A 74 2.59 10.01 -6.11
N ALA A 75 2.96 10.20 -4.83
CA ALA A 75 2.55 9.28 -3.77
C ALA A 75 1.03 9.22 -3.64
N LYS A 76 0.35 10.36 -3.69
CA LYS A 76 -1.11 10.42 -3.62
C LYS A 76 -1.77 9.75 -4.82
N ASN A 77 -1.22 9.93 -6.01
CA ASN A 77 -1.73 9.29 -7.22
C ASN A 77 -1.57 7.77 -7.17
N ILE A 78 -0.44 7.29 -6.64
CA ILE A 78 -0.22 5.86 -6.40
C ILE A 78 -1.30 5.31 -5.47
N CYS A 79 -1.60 6.01 -4.38
CA CYS A 79 -2.65 5.59 -3.45
C CYS A 79 -4.02 5.49 -4.13
N LYS A 80 -4.37 6.46 -4.97
CA LYS A 80 -5.64 6.45 -5.70
C LYS A 80 -5.73 5.25 -6.64
N ASP A 81 -4.65 4.97 -7.36
CA ASP A 81 -4.60 3.84 -8.29
C ASP A 81 -4.67 2.50 -7.54
N LEU A 82 -3.97 2.37 -6.42
CA LEU A 82 -4.01 1.16 -5.61
C LEU A 82 -5.40 0.91 -5.02
N LYS A 83 -6.11 1.97 -4.61
CA LYS A 83 -7.51 1.83 -4.16
C LYS A 83 -8.37 1.14 -5.20
N ILE A 84 -8.20 1.54 -6.46
CA ILE A 84 -8.99 0.99 -7.58
C ILE A 84 -8.53 -0.43 -7.88
N GLU A 85 -7.23 -0.62 -8.09
CA GLU A 85 -6.67 -1.90 -8.51
C GLU A 85 -6.86 -3.02 -7.49
N LEU A 86 -6.84 -2.68 -6.19
CA LEU A 86 -6.99 -3.64 -5.10
C LEU A 86 -8.40 -3.63 -4.50
N ASN A 87 -9.31 -2.87 -5.09
CA ASN A 87 -10.68 -2.68 -4.60
C ASN A 87 -10.73 -2.41 -3.10
N GLN A 88 -10.00 -1.37 -2.68
CA GLN A 88 -9.90 -0.97 -1.29
C GLN A 88 -10.76 0.27 -1.02
N GLU A 89 -11.36 0.33 0.16
CA GLU A 89 -12.09 1.52 0.60
C GLU A 89 -11.13 2.68 0.87
N ALA A 90 -9.96 2.38 1.41
CA ALA A 90 -8.90 3.34 1.68
C ALA A 90 -7.55 2.64 1.72
N VAL A 91 -6.49 3.39 1.45
CA VAL A 91 -5.11 2.98 1.72
C VAL A 91 -4.47 4.02 2.63
N VAL A 92 -3.54 3.57 3.47
CA VAL A 92 -2.84 4.48 4.37
C VAL A 92 -1.66 5.11 3.65
N LEU A 93 -1.50 6.42 3.80
CA LEU A 93 -0.32 7.13 3.35
C LEU A 93 0.32 7.82 4.56
N GLU A 94 1.56 7.45 4.84
CA GLU A 94 2.37 8.08 5.88
C GLU A 94 3.52 8.83 5.23
N VAL A 95 3.85 9.98 5.79
CA VAL A 95 4.97 10.80 5.33
C VAL A 95 5.94 10.99 6.49
N THR A 96 7.19 10.66 6.25
CA THR A 96 8.25 10.78 7.26
C THR A 96 9.40 11.57 6.68
N GLU A 97 9.88 12.57 7.42
CA GLU A 97 11.10 13.29 7.05
C GLU A 97 12.31 12.52 7.59
N LEU A 98 13.30 12.31 6.74
CA LEU A 98 14.51 11.58 7.12
C LEU A 98 15.71 12.01 6.27
N ASN A 99 16.89 11.57 6.71
CA ASN A 99 18.11 11.68 5.92
C ASN A 99 18.41 10.31 5.32
N SER A 100 18.69 10.28 4.02
CA SER A 100 18.98 9.03 3.31
C SER A 100 19.89 9.32 2.13
N ASP A 101 20.79 8.40 1.87
CA ASP A 101 21.71 8.44 0.75
C ASP A 101 21.72 7.11 0.03
N LEU A 102 21.94 7.18 -1.29
CA LEU A 102 22.31 6.00 -2.09
C LEU A 102 23.83 5.92 -2.13
N ILE A 103 24.34 4.90 -1.54
CA ILE A 103 25.79 4.69 -1.45
C ILE A 103 26.26 3.79 -2.60
#